data_849eb2f98f061b2c0e8964044646ca58
#
_entry.id   849eb2f98f061b2c0e8964044646ca58
#
_cell.length_a   1.000
_cell.length_b   1.000
_cell.length_c   1.000
_cell.angle_alpha   90.00
_cell.angle_beta   90.00
_cell.angle_gamma   90.00
#
_symmetry.space_group_name_H-M   'P 1'
#
loop_
_entity.id
_entity.type
_entity.pdbx_description
1 polymer ?
#
loop_
_entity_poly.entity_id
_entity_poly.type
_entity_poly.pdbx_seq_one_letter_code
_entity_poly.pdbx_strand_id
1 'polypeptide(L)'
;MNKKELYNRILQLDGLTNEEKSELLGLLRKQKRYGLVWEDKPEDVEERLREELPVLVEDASKAIISPDGDAPNHILIEGDNLEALTTLAYTHEGKIDVIYIDPPYNTGNNDFVYNDRFVDKEDSYRHSKWLSFINKRLRIAKQLLSDKGVIFISIDDNEQAQLKLLCDEILGVENFIAILPRITKASGKTTDKIAQNHDYLMIYAKSESQCTIAGIPHNDEGFKNIDEYYKQRGKYKLNQTLDYDSLSYSSSLDYPITINGETFYPGGNYAQYLERLKGKHKRADWAWRWSEDLFNFGYNNGFILEFNL
;
A
#
# COMPACT_ATOMS: atom_id res chain seq x y z
N MET A 1 -8.92 34.20 -24.64
CA MET A 1 -9.57 33.40 -25.73
C MET A 1 -10.15 32.13 -25.10
N ASN A 2 -11.44 31.89 -25.30
CA ASN A 2 -12.03 30.68 -24.70
C ASN A 2 -11.87 29.47 -25.64
N LYS A 3 -12.07 28.24 -25.10
CA LYS A 3 -11.87 26.99 -25.81
C LYS A 3 -12.73 26.85 -27.07
N LYS A 4 -13.96 27.40 -27.05
CA LYS A 4 -14.89 27.36 -28.17
C LYS A 4 -14.42 28.27 -29.31
N GLU A 5 -13.85 29.41 -28.98
CA GLU A 5 -13.28 30.37 -29.92
C GLU A 5 -12.03 29.78 -30.60
N LEU A 6 -11.16 29.13 -29.83
CA LEU A 6 -10.00 28.43 -30.36
C LEU A 6 -10.39 27.28 -31.27
N TYR A 7 -11.40 26.50 -30.89
CA TYR A 7 -11.95 25.42 -31.70
C TYR A 7 -12.41 25.93 -33.10
N ASN A 8 -13.18 27.03 -33.12
CA ASN A 8 -13.66 27.62 -34.37
C ASN A 8 -12.51 28.16 -35.24
N ARG A 9 -11.47 28.74 -34.62
CA ARG A 9 -10.29 29.20 -35.34
C ARG A 9 -9.51 28.05 -35.98
N ILE A 10 -9.32 26.94 -35.29
CA ILE A 10 -8.63 25.75 -35.85
C ILE A 10 -9.38 25.23 -37.08
N LEU A 11 -10.72 25.19 -37.05
CA LEU A 11 -11.52 24.77 -38.19
C LEU A 11 -11.35 25.67 -39.43
N GLN A 12 -11.09 26.96 -39.19
CA GLN A 12 -10.92 27.99 -40.23
C GLN A 12 -9.47 28.22 -40.68
N LEU A 13 -8.49 27.54 -40.09
CA LEU A 13 -7.08 27.64 -40.46
C LEU A 13 -6.88 27.09 -41.89
N ASP A 14 -6.35 27.95 -42.78
CA ASP A 14 -5.92 27.53 -44.09
C ASP A 14 -4.53 26.86 -44.02
N GLY A 15 -4.25 25.91 -44.91
CA GLY A 15 -2.97 25.18 -44.96
C GLY A 15 -2.87 23.92 -44.13
N LEU A 16 -3.90 23.57 -43.38
CA LEU A 16 -4.01 22.29 -42.65
C LEU A 16 -5.00 21.36 -43.33
N THR A 17 -4.66 20.09 -43.43
CA THR A 17 -5.57 19.04 -43.88
C THR A 17 -6.69 18.79 -42.84
N ASN A 18 -7.78 18.15 -43.26
CA ASN A 18 -8.88 17.80 -42.35
C ASN A 18 -8.42 16.82 -41.25
N GLU A 19 -7.44 15.98 -41.53
CA GLU A 19 -6.83 15.05 -40.56
C GLU A 19 -6.05 15.80 -39.50
N GLU A 20 -5.17 16.74 -39.90
CA GLU A 20 -4.41 17.60 -38.99
C GLU A 20 -5.30 18.48 -38.11
N LYS A 21 -6.35 19.06 -38.71
CA LYS A 21 -7.38 19.81 -37.94
C LYS A 21 -8.05 18.93 -36.90
N SER A 22 -8.43 17.69 -37.28
CA SER A 22 -9.06 16.72 -36.39
C SER A 22 -8.14 16.33 -35.24
N GLU A 23 -6.85 16.15 -35.52
CA GLU A 23 -5.84 15.83 -34.49
C GLU A 23 -5.65 17.00 -33.52
N LEU A 24 -5.49 18.23 -34.01
CA LEU A 24 -5.39 19.44 -33.19
C LEU A 24 -6.63 19.65 -32.31
N LEU A 25 -7.83 19.42 -32.87
CA LEU A 25 -9.08 19.47 -32.10
C LEU A 25 -9.16 18.35 -31.07
N GLY A 26 -8.63 17.18 -31.38
CA GLY A 26 -8.49 16.06 -30.47
C GLY A 26 -7.59 16.41 -29.27
N LEU A 27 -6.44 17.02 -29.52
CA LEU A 27 -5.53 17.52 -28.49
C LEU A 27 -6.19 18.60 -27.61
N LEU A 28 -6.95 19.52 -28.23
CA LEU A 28 -7.69 20.56 -27.50
C LEU A 28 -8.79 19.97 -26.58
N ARG A 29 -9.42 18.86 -26.99
CA ARG A 29 -10.44 18.14 -26.21
C ARG A 29 -9.83 17.35 -25.05
N LYS A 30 -8.62 16.85 -25.21
CA LYS A 30 -7.87 16.04 -24.21
C LYS A 30 -7.32 16.86 -23.03
N GLN A 31 -7.67 18.15 -22.87
CA GLN A 31 -7.27 18.88 -21.65
C GLN A 31 -7.82 18.17 -20.43
N LYS A 32 -6.92 17.55 -19.69
CA LYS A 32 -7.24 16.98 -18.37
C LYS A 32 -7.72 18.10 -17.46
N ARG A 33 -8.91 17.97 -16.88
CA ARG A 33 -9.42 18.86 -15.84
C ARG A 33 -8.90 18.49 -14.45
N TYR A 34 -8.42 17.27 -14.33
CA TYR A 34 -7.87 16.69 -13.10
C TYR A 34 -6.82 15.64 -13.48
N GLY A 35 -5.81 15.45 -12.64
CA GLY A 35 -4.76 14.48 -12.82
C GLY A 35 -3.38 15.11 -13.00
N LEU A 36 -2.38 14.25 -13.19
CA LEU A 36 -0.98 14.64 -13.30
C LEU A 36 -0.66 15.09 -14.73
N VAL A 37 0.02 16.23 -14.86
CA VAL A 37 0.56 16.76 -16.12
C VAL A 37 2.05 17.01 -15.94
N TRP A 38 2.87 16.46 -16.81
CA TRP A 38 4.32 16.66 -16.80
C TRP A 38 4.83 16.82 -18.23
N GLU A 39 6.04 17.37 -18.34
CA GLU A 39 6.75 17.43 -19.61
C GLU A 39 7.36 16.08 -19.90
N ASP A 40 6.95 15.43 -20.97
CA ASP A 40 7.52 14.13 -21.36
C ASP A 40 9.00 14.29 -21.75
N LYS A 41 9.82 13.43 -21.17
CA LYS A 41 11.25 13.36 -21.46
C LYS A 41 11.52 12.00 -22.11
N PRO A 42 11.96 11.93 -23.36
CA PRO A 42 12.29 10.67 -24.01
C PRO A 42 13.53 10.03 -23.39
N GLU A 43 13.54 8.71 -23.33
CA GLU A 43 14.72 7.91 -22.99
C GLU A 43 15.44 7.49 -24.27
N ASP A 44 16.79 7.45 -24.25
CA ASP A 44 17.59 7.02 -25.40
C ASP A 44 17.26 5.57 -25.83
N VAL A 45 16.86 4.73 -24.89
CA VAL A 45 16.40 3.36 -25.17
C VAL A 45 15.13 3.32 -26.03
N GLU A 46 14.26 4.34 -25.97
CA GLU A 46 13.06 4.39 -26.81
C GLU A 46 13.40 4.63 -28.28
N GLU A 47 14.43 5.44 -28.56
CA GLU A 47 14.87 5.65 -29.92
C GLU A 47 15.41 4.35 -30.51
N ARG A 48 16.18 3.59 -29.71
CA ARG A 48 16.62 2.24 -30.15
C ARG A 48 15.46 1.30 -30.41
N LEU A 49 14.46 1.26 -29.54
CA LEU A 49 13.27 0.39 -29.68
C LEU A 49 12.39 0.71 -30.89
N ARG A 50 12.53 1.89 -31.50
CA ARG A 50 11.85 2.23 -32.79
C ARG A 50 12.49 1.57 -33.98
N GLU A 51 13.80 1.33 -33.92
CA GLU A 51 14.60 0.83 -35.04
C GLU A 51 14.99 -0.65 -34.86
N GLU A 52 15.10 -1.11 -33.60
CA GLU A 52 15.60 -2.43 -33.23
C GLU A 52 14.58 -3.19 -32.38
N LEU A 53 14.40 -4.48 -32.67
CA LEU A 53 13.60 -5.38 -31.88
C LEU A 53 14.49 -6.14 -30.88
N PRO A 54 14.37 -5.93 -29.56
CA PRO A 54 15.14 -6.66 -28.57
C PRO A 54 14.70 -8.13 -28.54
N VAL A 55 15.65 -9.03 -28.31
CA VAL A 55 15.41 -10.47 -28.16
C VAL A 55 16.11 -10.99 -26.91
N LEU A 56 15.45 -11.93 -26.23
CA LEU A 56 16.07 -12.66 -25.11
C LEU A 56 16.92 -13.81 -25.67
N VAL A 57 18.16 -13.89 -25.22
CA VAL A 57 19.10 -14.97 -25.59
C VAL A 57 19.41 -15.77 -24.32
N GLU A 58 19.16 -17.08 -24.36
CA GLU A 58 19.46 -17.95 -23.24
C GLU A 58 20.97 -18.17 -23.10
N ASP A 59 21.51 -17.96 -21.89
CA ASP A 59 22.86 -18.34 -21.52
C ASP A 59 22.83 -19.68 -20.77
N ALA A 60 22.88 -20.77 -21.50
CA ALA A 60 22.84 -22.13 -20.94
C ALA A 60 24.00 -22.42 -19.96
N SER A 61 25.11 -21.65 -20.02
CA SER A 61 26.25 -21.82 -19.09
C SER A 61 25.92 -21.36 -17.67
N LYS A 62 24.92 -20.49 -17.51
CA LYS A 62 24.43 -19.96 -16.24
C LYS A 62 23.17 -20.69 -15.73
N ALA A 63 22.68 -21.68 -16.47
CA ALA A 63 21.48 -22.43 -16.08
C ALA A 63 21.70 -23.22 -14.81
N ILE A 64 20.77 -23.08 -13.85
CA ILE A 64 20.69 -23.90 -12.64
C ILE A 64 19.67 -24.99 -12.89
N ILE A 65 20.16 -26.21 -13.15
CA ILE A 65 19.31 -27.35 -13.46
C ILE A 65 18.94 -28.07 -12.16
N SER A 66 17.64 -28.17 -11.86
CA SER A 66 17.15 -29.00 -10.77
C SER A 66 17.16 -30.47 -11.20
N PRO A 67 17.56 -31.43 -10.32
CA PRO A 67 17.36 -32.85 -10.56
C PRO A 67 15.89 -33.27 -10.54
N ASP A 68 15.02 -32.46 -9.97
CA ASP A 68 13.58 -32.63 -9.95
C ASP A 68 12.96 -31.99 -11.20
N GLY A 69 12.43 -32.83 -12.10
CA GLY A 69 11.80 -32.36 -13.35
C GLY A 69 10.53 -31.53 -13.16
N ASP A 70 9.91 -31.59 -11.97
CA ASP A 70 8.70 -30.84 -11.61
C ASP A 70 9.02 -29.54 -10.82
N ALA A 71 10.30 -29.23 -10.63
CA ALA A 71 10.71 -28.01 -9.95
C ALA A 71 10.24 -26.75 -10.72
N PRO A 72 9.80 -25.70 -10.00
CA PRO A 72 9.37 -24.45 -10.66
C PRO A 72 10.53 -23.84 -11.47
N ASN A 73 10.21 -23.36 -12.66
CA ASN A 73 11.17 -22.69 -13.53
C ASN A 73 11.27 -21.20 -13.15
N HIS A 74 12.50 -20.71 -12.96
CA HIS A 74 12.82 -19.32 -12.67
C HIS A 74 13.65 -18.74 -13.81
N ILE A 75 13.29 -17.54 -14.25
CA ILE A 75 13.99 -16.84 -15.33
C ILE A 75 14.62 -15.57 -14.76
N LEU A 76 15.93 -15.40 -14.90
CA LEU A 76 16.64 -14.15 -14.62
C LEU A 76 16.99 -13.49 -15.96
N ILE A 77 16.53 -12.26 -16.16
CA ILE A 77 16.81 -11.47 -17.36
C ILE A 77 17.79 -10.35 -16.99
N GLU A 78 18.92 -10.29 -17.67
CA GLU A 78 19.95 -9.27 -17.50
C GLU A 78 19.95 -8.34 -18.73
N GLY A 79 19.82 -7.04 -18.52
CA GLY A 79 19.79 -6.02 -19.58
C GLY A 79 18.99 -4.78 -19.19
N ASP A 80 18.72 -3.90 -20.15
CA ASP A 80 17.81 -2.78 -19.92
C ASP A 80 16.40 -3.28 -19.66
N ASN A 81 15.79 -2.78 -18.60
CA ASN A 81 14.49 -3.28 -18.16
C ASN A 81 13.34 -2.88 -19.11
N LEU A 82 13.42 -1.77 -19.85
CA LEU A 82 12.39 -1.40 -20.83
C LEU A 82 12.48 -2.31 -22.07
N GLU A 83 13.68 -2.66 -22.52
CA GLU A 83 13.87 -3.65 -23.59
C GLU A 83 13.39 -5.04 -23.17
N ALA A 84 13.75 -5.47 -21.95
CA ALA A 84 13.30 -6.75 -21.39
C ALA A 84 11.77 -6.82 -21.26
N LEU A 85 11.13 -5.80 -20.70
CA LEU A 85 9.67 -5.70 -20.57
C LEU A 85 8.98 -5.69 -21.93
N THR A 86 9.53 -4.98 -22.92
CA THR A 86 9.01 -4.95 -24.29
C THR A 86 9.01 -6.34 -24.91
N THR A 87 10.09 -7.10 -24.71
CA THR A 87 10.17 -8.49 -25.18
C THR A 87 9.19 -9.40 -24.46
N LEU A 88 9.06 -9.26 -23.14
CA LEU A 88 8.10 -10.03 -22.34
C LEU A 88 6.64 -9.76 -22.73
N ALA A 89 6.31 -8.54 -23.17
CA ALA A 89 4.97 -8.21 -23.60
C ALA A 89 4.47 -9.12 -24.74
N TYR A 90 5.34 -9.56 -25.64
CA TYR A 90 4.96 -10.49 -26.72
C TYR A 90 4.67 -11.91 -26.25
N THR A 91 5.32 -12.35 -25.18
CA THR A 91 5.26 -13.75 -24.74
C THR A 91 4.41 -13.96 -23.49
N HIS A 92 4.27 -12.93 -22.65
CA HIS A 92 3.67 -13.01 -21.33
C HIS A 92 2.49 -12.05 -21.13
N GLU A 93 1.91 -11.48 -22.19
CA GLU A 93 0.72 -10.64 -22.06
C GLU A 93 -0.40 -11.38 -21.34
N GLY A 94 -0.94 -10.74 -20.30
CA GLY A 94 -2.07 -11.28 -19.50
C GLY A 94 -1.74 -12.54 -18.69
N LYS A 95 -0.47 -12.86 -18.43
CA LYS A 95 -0.07 -14.12 -17.78
C LYS A 95 0.55 -13.94 -16.40
N ILE A 96 0.85 -12.73 -15.97
CA ILE A 96 1.55 -12.47 -14.72
C ILE A 96 0.55 -12.18 -13.61
N ASP A 97 0.55 -12.98 -12.57
CA ASP A 97 -0.36 -12.82 -11.43
C ASP A 97 0.15 -11.81 -10.41
N VAL A 98 1.46 -11.68 -10.24
CA VAL A 98 2.06 -10.74 -9.28
C VAL A 98 3.25 -10.04 -9.92
N ILE A 99 3.26 -8.72 -9.85
CA ILE A 99 4.41 -7.88 -10.17
C ILE A 99 4.83 -7.16 -8.89
N TYR A 100 6.11 -7.23 -8.53
CA TYR A 100 6.72 -6.40 -7.51
C TYR A 100 7.82 -5.55 -8.14
N ILE A 101 7.79 -4.25 -7.90
CA ILE A 101 8.83 -3.32 -8.33
C ILE A 101 9.30 -2.44 -7.18
N ASP A 102 10.59 -2.15 -7.22
CA ASP A 102 11.29 -1.24 -6.31
C ASP A 102 12.04 -0.22 -7.19
N PRO A 103 11.33 0.81 -7.71
CA PRO A 103 11.93 1.78 -8.63
C PRO A 103 12.90 2.70 -7.87
N PRO A 104 13.79 3.42 -8.57
CA PRO A 104 14.58 4.46 -7.93
C PRO A 104 13.66 5.51 -7.28
N TYR A 105 13.95 5.92 -6.05
CA TYR A 105 13.09 6.82 -5.27
C TYR A 105 13.27 8.29 -5.62
N ASN A 106 14.20 8.60 -6.52
CA ASN A 106 14.50 9.95 -6.99
C ASN A 106 14.89 10.92 -5.85
N THR A 107 15.71 10.42 -4.92
CA THR A 107 16.15 11.18 -3.74
C THR A 107 17.11 12.33 -4.09
N GLY A 108 17.72 12.28 -5.28
CA GLY A 108 18.79 13.16 -5.72
C GLY A 108 20.17 12.81 -5.15
N ASN A 109 20.32 11.63 -4.54
CA ASN A 109 21.57 11.14 -3.98
C ASN A 109 22.21 10.05 -4.87
N ASN A 110 22.23 10.25 -6.18
CA ASN A 110 22.74 9.30 -7.18
C ASN A 110 22.01 7.94 -7.18
N ASP A 111 20.74 7.94 -6.88
CA ASP A 111 19.88 6.76 -6.86
C ASP A 111 19.04 6.57 -8.13
N PHE A 112 19.00 7.60 -8.97
CA PHE A 112 18.27 7.57 -10.25
C PHE A 112 19.17 8.00 -11.41
N VAL A 113 19.33 7.09 -12.38
CA VAL A 113 20.04 7.32 -13.65
C VAL A 113 19.02 7.49 -14.77
N TYR A 114 19.16 8.54 -15.56
CA TYR A 114 18.34 8.83 -16.73
C TYR A 114 19.24 9.20 -17.90
N ASN A 115 19.17 8.46 -19.01
CA ASN A 115 20.06 8.62 -20.17
C ASN A 115 21.55 8.70 -19.73
N ASP A 116 22.01 7.66 -19.02
CA ASP A 116 23.38 7.50 -18.53
C ASP A 116 23.90 8.59 -17.59
N ARG A 117 23.01 9.44 -17.06
CA ARG A 117 23.37 10.50 -16.13
C ARG A 117 22.53 10.41 -14.83
N PHE A 118 23.19 10.62 -13.71
CA PHE A 118 22.46 10.78 -12.45
C PHE A 118 21.60 12.03 -12.48
N VAL A 119 20.36 11.89 -11.99
CA VAL A 119 19.44 13.02 -11.83
C VAL A 119 19.74 13.68 -10.49
N ASP A 120 20.16 14.95 -10.56
CA ASP A 120 20.49 15.74 -9.37
C ASP A 120 19.25 16.24 -8.67
N LYS A 121 19.37 16.52 -7.36
CA LYS A 121 18.31 17.08 -6.53
C LYS A 121 17.84 18.46 -7.02
N GLU A 122 18.75 19.26 -7.59
CA GLU A 122 18.47 20.59 -8.13
C GLU A 122 17.97 20.56 -9.59
N ASP A 123 17.83 19.37 -10.19
CA ASP A 123 17.29 19.24 -11.54
C ASP A 123 15.80 19.63 -11.56
N SER A 124 15.47 20.72 -12.25
CA SER A 124 14.12 21.23 -12.39
C SER A 124 13.14 20.25 -13.02
N TYR A 125 13.65 19.26 -13.77
CA TYR A 125 12.85 18.22 -14.44
C TYR A 125 12.94 16.85 -13.78
N ARG A 126 13.49 16.75 -12.57
CA ARG A 126 13.70 15.45 -11.91
C ARG A 126 12.41 14.62 -11.83
N HIS A 127 11.29 15.23 -11.44
CA HIS A 127 9.99 14.58 -11.37
C HIS A 127 9.46 14.21 -12.77
N SER A 128 9.62 15.09 -13.77
CA SER A 128 9.21 14.81 -15.15
C SER A 128 10.01 13.65 -15.77
N LYS A 129 11.31 13.58 -15.54
CA LYS A 129 12.17 12.47 -15.96
C LYS A 129 11.74 11.17 -15.31
N TRP A 130 11.51 11.20 -13.99
CA TRP A 130 11.07 10.03 -13.24
C TRP A 130 9.69 9.54 -13.70
N LEU A 131 8.74 10.44 -13.92
CA LEU A 131 7.41 10.11 -14.43
C LEU A 131 7.47 9.51 -15.84
N SER A 132 8.29 10.07 -16.73
CA SER A 132 8.49 9.53 -18.07
C SER A 132 9.08 8.12 -18.02
N PHE A 133 10.09 7.89 -17.17
CA PHE A 133 10.70 6.60 -16.92
C PHE A 133 9.69 5.55 -16.43
N ILE A 134 8.94 5.86 -15.38
CA ILE A 134 8.04 4.88 -14.75
C ILE A 134 6.76 4.66 -15.56
N ASN A 135 6.24 5.69 -16.23
CA ASN A 135 5.02 5.62 -17.03
C ASN A 135 5.07 4.50 -18.10
N LYS A 136 6.19 4.41 -18.81
CA LYS A 136 6.36 3.43 -19.89
C LYS A 136 6.37 2.01 -19.34
N ARG A 137 7.11 1.80 -18.26
CA ARG A 137 7.23 0.50 -17.57
C ARG A 137 5.92 0.06 -16.96
N LEU A 138 5.15 0.97 -16.33
CA LEU A 138 3.84 0.66 -15.78
C LEU A 138 2.80 0.31 -16.85
N ARG A 139 2.85 0.93 -18.03
CA ARG A 139 1.96 0.57 -19.13
C ARG A 139 2.20 -0.85 -19.62
N ILE A 140 3.47 -1.25 -19.74
CA ILE A 140 3.82 -2.64 -20.09
C ILE A 140 3.45 -3.58 -18.94
N ALA A 141 3.74 -3.21 -17.71
CA ALA A 141 3.35 -4.00 -16.54
C ALA A 141 1.83 -4.28 -16.52
N LYS A 142 1.01 -3.26 -16.85
CA LYS A 142 -0.44 -3.45 -17.00
C LYS A 142 -0.80 -4.49 -18.06
N GLN A 143 -0.08 -4.53 -19.19
CA GLN A 143 -0.32 -5.53 -20.25
C GLN A 143 0.07 -6.94 -19.77
N LEU A 144 1.17 -7.06 -19.04
CA LEU A 144 1.65 -8.34 -18.52
C LEU A 144 0.72 -8.94 -17.47
N LEU A 145 0.08 -8.12 -16.64
CA LEU A 145 -0.80 -8.59 -15.57
C LEU A 145 -2.00 -9.37 -16.13
N SER A 146 -2.26 -10.53 -15.55
CA SER A 146 -3.51 -11.27 -15.72
C SER A 146 -4.70 -10.50 -15.15
N ASP A 147 -5.92 -10.86 -15.49
CA ASP A 147 -7.13 -10.20 -14.99
C ASP A 147 -7.26 -10.24 -13.46
N LYS A 148 -6.63 -11.24 -12.82
CA LYS A 148 -6.54 -11.38 -11.36
C LYS A 148 -5.28 -10.78 -10.76
N GLY A 149 -4.38 -10.27 -11.62
CA GLY A 149 -3.05 -9.85 -11.28
C GLY A 149 -3.00 -8.60 -10.41
N VAL A 150 -1.96 -8.52 -9.57
CA VAL A 150 -1.72 -7.44 -8.62
C VAL A 150 -0.30 -6.91 -8.80
N ILE A 151 -0.14 -5.59 -8.72
CA ILE A 151 1.16 -4.94 -8.70
C ILE A 151 1.43 -4.30 -7.34
N PHE A 152 2.62 -4.54 -6.81
CA PHE A 152 3.15 -3.95 -5.58
C PHE A 152 4.32 -3.04 -5.95
N ILE A 153 4.31 -1.81 -5.46
CA ILE A 153 5.31 -0.80 -5.79
C ILE A 153 5.84 -0.18 -4.50
N SER A 154 7.14 -0.37 -4.20
CA SER A 154 7.81 0.32 -3.10
C SER A 154 8.14 1.75 -3.52
N ILE A 155 7.96 2.71 -2.64
CA ILE A 155 8.28 4.13 -2.89
C ILE A 155 8.38 4.90 -1.56
N ASP A 156 9.16 5.97 -1.54
CA ASP A 156 9.21 6.90 -0.41
C ASP A 156 8.46 8.22 -0.68
N ASP A 157 8.55 9.18 0.25
CA ASP A 157 7.89 10.49 0.16
C ASP A 157 8.30 11.33 -1.05
N ASN A 158 9.45 11.03 -1.72
CA ASN A 158 9.91 11.85 -2.85
C ASN A 158 8.98 11.77 -4.05
N GLU A 159 8.45 10.58 -4.37
CA GLU A 159 7.61 10.35 -5.56
C GLU A 159 6.29 9.64 -5.28
N GLN A 160 5.92 9.39 -4.02
CA GLN A 160 4.70 8.66 -3.65
C GLN A 160 3.43 9.32 -4.22
N ALA A 161 3.31 10.64 -4.11
CA ALA A 161 2.14 11.37 -4.58
C ALA A 161 2.02 11.36 -6.12
N GLN A 162 3.14 11.54 -6.81
CA GLN A 162 3.23 11.51 -8.27
C GLN A 162 2.92 10.10 -8.80
N LEU A 163 3.50 9.08 -8.16
CA LEU A 163 3.24 7.67 -8.48
C LEU A 163 1.76 7.32 -8.32
N LYS A 164 1.12 7.77 -7.24
CA LYS A 164 -0.30 7.51 -7.00
C LYS A 164 -1.17 8.04 -8.14
N LEU A 165 -0.95 9.29 -8.54
CA LEU A 165 -1.70 9.91 -9.63
C LEU A 165 -1.43 9.25 -10.98
N LEU A 166 -0.19 8.83 -11.23
CA LEU A 166 0.17 8.10 -12.45
C LEU A 166 -0.47 6.70 -12.49
N CYS A 167 -0.46 5.98 -11.37
CA CYS A 167 -1.11 4.67 -11.27
C CYS A 167 -2.64 4.79 -11.45
N ASP A 168 -3.27 5.81 -10.88
CA ASP A 168 -4.69 6.09 -11.09
C ASP A 168 -5.02 6.29 -12.58
N GLU A 169 -4.13 6.96 -13.31
CA GLU A 169 -4.32 7.17 -14.75
C GLU A 169 -4.13 5.89 -15.57
N ILE A 170 -3.11 5.10 -15.26
CA ILE A 170 -2.73 3.92 -16.03
C ILE A 170 -3.61 2.72 -15.66
N LEU A 171 -3.71 2.42 -14.38
CA LEU A 171 -4.36 1.22 -13.87
C LEU A 171 -5.86 1.42 -13.63
N GLY A 172 -6.27 2.64 -13.29
CA GLY A 172 -7.62 3.03 -12.94
C GLY A 172 -7.74 3.28 -11.43
N VAL A 173 -8.45 4.34 -11.06
CA VAL A 173 -8.68 4.72 -9.66
C VAL A 173 -9.46 3.64 -8.90
N GLU A 174 -10.35 2.98 -9.60
CA GLU A 174 -11.20 1.87 -9.12
C GLU A 174 -10.41 0.61 -8.78
N ASN A 175 -9.19 0.46 -9.33
CA ASN A 175 -8.33 -0.69 -9.12
C ASN A 175 -7.29 -0.47 -8.01
N PHE A 176 -7.38 0.63 -7.31
CA PHE A 176 -6.55 0.93 -6.14
C PHE A 176 -6.94 0.06 -4.95
N ILE A 177 -5.98 -0.68 -4.39
CA ILE A 177 -6.21 -1.55 -3.22
C ILE A 177 -5.81 -0.84 -1.93
N ALA A 178 -4.52 -0.45 -1.81
CA ALA A 178 -4.00 0.16 -0.58
C ALA A 178 -2.67 0.89 -0.78
N ILE A 179 -2.36 1.77 0.17
CA ILE A 179 -1.00 2.25 0.45
C ILE A 179 -0.68 1.85 1.88
N LEU A 180 0.34 1.02 2.06
CA LEU A 180 0.79 0.53 3.36
C LEU A 180 2.07 1.26 3.76
N PRO A 181 2.10 2.04 4.85
CA PRO A 181 3.34 2.56 5.40
C PRO A 181 4.15 1.41 6.00
N ARG A 182 5.44 1.33 5.65
CA ARG A 182 6.38 0.32 6.13
C ARG A 182 7.46 0.98 6.97
N ILE A 183 7.66 0.52 8.20
CA ILE A 183 8.74 1.01 9.07
C ILE A 183 10.06 0.46 8.55
N THR A 184 10.97 1.35 8.15
CA THR A 184 12.30 0.99 7.62
C THR A 184 13.41 1.12 8.64
N LYS A 185 13.19 1.92 9.70
CA LYS A 185 14.17 2.17 10.77
C LYS A 185 13.45 2.24 12.12
N ALA A 186 14.05 1.68 13.15
CA ALA A 186 13.50 1.73 14.51
C ALA A 186 13.60 3.13 15.16
N SER A 187 14.55 3.98 14.70
CA SER A 187 14.74 5.34 15.21
C SER A 187 15.21 6.27 14.09
N GLY A 188 14.78 7.52 14.11
CA GLY A 188 15.27 8.57 13.22
C GLY A 188 16.58 9.21 13.70
N LYS A 189 17.18 10.04 12.85
CA LYS A 189 18.33 10.88 13.27
C LYS A 189 17.83 11.99 14.19
N THR A 190 18.57 12.28 15.23
CA THR A 190 18.25 13.34 16.21
C THR A 190 18.29 14.76 15.62
N THR A 191 18.84 14.92 14.42
CA THR A 191 18.90 16.20 13.69
C THR A 191 17.62 16.54 12.92
N ASP A 192 16.74 15.57 12.71
CA ASP A 192 15.51 15.78 11.94
C ASP A 192 14.39 16.28 12.85
N LYS A 193 13.64 17.28 12.43
CA LYS A 193 12.48 17.81 13.18
C LYS A 193 11.40 16.73 13.34
N ILE A 194 11.21 15.93 12.29
CA ILE A 194 10.33 14.76 12.26
C ILE A 194 11.13 13.64 11.62
N ALA A 195 11.25 12.52 12.33
CA ALA A 195 12.02 11.37 11.84
C ALA A 195 11.34 10.72 10.65
N GLN A 196 12.05 10.61 9.51
CA GLN A 196 11.62 9.84 8.35
C GLN A 196 12.14 8.40 8.50
N ASN A 197 11.32 7.53 9.04
CA ASN A 197 11.66 6.13 9.32
C ASN A 197 10.68 5.14 8.69
N HIS A 198 9.97 5.58 7.65
CA HIS A 198 9.06 4.75 6.87
C HIS A 198 9.20 5.04 5.37
N ASP A 199 8.74 4.11 4.57
CA ASP A 199 8.41 4.21 3.17
C ASP A 199 7.02 3.60 2.93
N TYR A 200 6.61 3.43 1.69
CA TYR A 200 5.28 2.95 1.33
C TYR A 200 5.36 1.75 0.41
N LEU A 201 4.39 0.87 0.55
CA LEU A 201 4.06 -0.15 -0.42
C LEU A 201 2.70 0.19 -1.04
N MET A 202 2.70 0.59 -2.30
CA MET A 202 1.49 0.91 -3.05
C MET A 202 1.00 -0.32 -3.81
N ILE A 203 -0.31 -0.61 -3.74
CA ILE A 203 -0.90 -1.84 -4.28
C ILE A 203 -2.06 -1.49 -5.20
N TYR A 204 -2.02 -2.02 -6.42
CA TYR A 204 -3.09 -1.95 -7.39
C TYR A 204 -3.38 -3.34 -7.97
N ALA A 205 -4.65 -3.59 -8.30
CA ALA A 205 -5.03 -4.74 -9.09
C ALA A 205 -5.07 -4.38 -10.59
N LYS A 206 -5.03 -5.37 -11.48
CA LYS A 206 -5.42 -5.22 -12.89
C LYS A 206 -6.90 -4.93 -13.00
N SER A 207 -7.71 -5.68 -12.23
CA SER A 207 -9.13 -5.51 -12.04
C SER A 207 -9.47 -5.86 -10.58
N GLU A 208 -9.92 -4.88 -9.80
CA GLU A 208 -10.25 -5.07 -8.39
C GLU A 208 -11.33 -6.12 -8.20
N SER A 209 -12.34 -6.12 -9.06
CA SER A 209 -13.47 -7.06 -9.01
C SER A 209 -13.09 -8.51 -9.28
N GLN A 210 -11.95 -8.78 -9.92
CA GLN A 210 -11.45 -10.14 -10.23
C GLN A 210 -10.28 -10.54 -9.32
N CYS A 211 -9.68 -9.59 -8.63
CA CYS A 211 -8.56 -9.81 -7.73
C CYS A 211 -9.01 -10.54 -6.47
N THR A 212 -8.22 -11.52 -6.03
CA THR A 212 -8.44 -12.21 -4.76
C THR A 212 -7.22 -12.04 -3.88
N ILE A 213 -7.36 -11.23 -2.81
CA ILE A 213 -6.35 -11.09 -1.77
C ILE A 213 -6.84 -11.87 -0.57
N ALA A 214 -6.20 -13.00 -0.28
CA ALA A 214 -6.53 -13.82 0.88
C ALA A 214 -5.90 -13.20 2.13
N GLY A 215 -6.63 -13.25 3.24
CA GLY A 215 -6.08 -12.95 4.56
C GLY A 215 -5.01 -13.98 4.95
N ILE A 216 -4.06 -13.55 5.77
CA ILE A 216 -3.11 -14.48 6.40
C ILE A 216 -3.90 -15.45 7.26
N PRO A 217 -3.67 -16.77 7.15
CA PRO A 217 -4.35 -17.74 8.00
C PRO A 217 -4.21 -17.36 9.48
N HIS A 218 -5.32 -17.43 10.20
CA HIS A 218 -5.32 -17.09 11.62
C HIS A 218 -4.42 -18.07 12.38
N ASN A 219 -3.48 -17.52 13.15
CA ASN A 219 -2.67 -18.35 14.06
C ASN A 219 -3.48 -18.60 15.34
N ASP A 220 -3.91 -19.85 15.52
CA ASP A 220 -4.65 -20.30 16.70
C ASP A 220 -3.75 -20.55 17.91
N GLU A 221 -2.46 -20.19 17.84
CA GLU A 221 -1.53 -20.31 18.96
C GLU A 221 -2.02 -19.49 20.16
N GLY A 222 -2.14 -20.16 21.30
CA GLY A 222 -2.72 -19.56 22.53
C GLY A 222 -4.22 -19.77 22.71
N PHE A 223 -4.97 -20.23 21.71
CA PHE A 223 -6.37 -20.63 21.86
C PHE A 223 -6.45 -22.03 22.50
N LYS A 224 -6.38 -22.07 23.84
CA LYS A 224 -6.29 -23.32 24.61
C LYS A 224 -7.57 -23.67 25.35
N ASN A 225 -8.42 -22.69 25.64
CA ASN A 225 -9.60 -22.86 26.45
C ASN A 225 -10.76 -23.45 25.63
N ILE A 226 -11.58 -24.27 26.27
CA ILE A 226 -12.75 -24.93 25.69
C ILE A 226 -13.91 -24.72 26.66
N ASP A 227 -15.07 -24.40 26.12
CA ASP A 227 -16.33 -24.31 26.88
C ASP A 227 -17.45 -25.08 26.18
N GLU A 228 -18.66 -24.97 26.70
CA GLU A 228 -19.86 -25.62 26.16
C GLU A 228 -20.20 -25.21 24.71
N TYR A 229 -19.74 -24.02 24.27
CA TYR A 229 -19.94 -23.51 22.92
C TYR A 229 -18.84 -23.91 21.95
N TYR A 230 -17.90 -24.77 22.35
CA TYR A 230 -16.76 -25.18 21.52
C TYR A 230 -17.16 -25.67 20.12
N LYS A 231 -18.29 -26.41 20.03
CA LYS A 231 -18.79 -26.92 18.73
C LYS A 231 -19.25 -25.82 17.78
N GLN A 232 -19.59 -24.64 18.30
CA GLN A 232 -20.09 -23.50 17.51
C GLN A 232 -19.00 -22.50 17.18
N ARG A 233 -18.12 -22.19 18.16
CA ARG A 233 -17.13 -21.11 18.04
C ARG A 233 -15.66 -21.54 18.12
N GLY A 234 -15.37 -22.83 18.36
CA GLY A 234 -14.01 -23.35 18.51
C GLY A 234 -13.38 -23.03 19.87
N LYS A 235 -12.07 -23.20 19.96
CA LYS A 235 -11.29 -22.82 21.15
C LYS A 235 -11.18 -21.32 21.29
N TYR A 236 -11.02 -20.84 22.51
CA TYR A 236 -10.83 -19.41 22.78
C TYR A 236 -9.58 -19.17 23.64
N LYS A 237 -9.12 -17.94 23.66
CA LYS A 237 -8.06 -17.45 24.56
C LYS A 237 -8.56 -16.25 25.34
N LEU A 238 -8.10 -16.12 26.58
CA LEU A 238 -8.30 -14.91 27.35
C LEU A 238 -7.26 -13.89 26.87
N ASN A 239 -7.73 -12.77 26.37
CA ASN A 239 -6.86 -11.78 25.76
C ASN A 239 -6.65 -10.56 26.66
N GLN A 240 -7.63 -10.23 27.49
CA GLN A 240 -7.60 -9.05 28.36
C GLN A 240 -8.39 -9.29 29.63
N THR A 241 -7.90 -8.70 30.73
CA THR A 241 -8.66 -8.56 31.96
C THR A 241 -9.73 -7.48 31.83
N LEU A 242 -10.73 -7.50 32.71
CA LEU A 242 -11.78 -6.50 32.71
C LEU A 242 -11.27 -5.14 33.20
N ASP A 243 -10.29 -5.12 34.12
CA ASP A 243 -9.62 -3.93 34.56
C ASP A 243 -8.47 -3.51 33.63
N TYR A 244 -8.20 -2.22 33.58
CA TYR A 244 -7.08 -1.67 32.83
C TYR A 244 -6.67 -0.29 33.37
N ASP A 245 -5.41 0.07 33.15
CA ASP A 245 -4.89 1.42 33.35
C ASP A 245 -5.36 2.32 32.21
N SER A 246 -6.43 3.06 32.46
CA SER A 246 -7.10 3.84 31.41
C SER A 246 -6.33 5.12 31.08
N LEU A 247 -6.29 5.52 29.80
CA LEU A 247 -5.70 6.78 29.36
C LEU A 247 -6.48 8.01 29.87
N SER A 248 -7.76 7.82 30.24
CA SER A 248 -8.62 8.86 30.80
C SER A 248 -9.58 8.23 31.80
N TYR A 249 -9.36 8.50 33.07
CA TYR A 249 -10.21 7.99 34.17
C TYR A 249 -11.67 8.45 34.03
N SER A 250 -12.56 7.51 34.27
CA SER A 250 -14.02 7.78 34.38
C SER A 250 -14.57 7.17 35.64
N SER A 251 -15.18 7.98 36.49
CA SER A 251 -15.83 7.53 37.74
C SER A 251 -16.97 6.55 37.52
N SER A 252 -17.63 6.59 36.36
CA SER A 252 -18.66 5.65 35.97
C SER A 252 -18.16 4.23 35.67
N LEU A 253 -16.85 4.09 35.48
CA LEU A 253 -16.16 2.81 35.24
C LEU A 253 -15.34 2.36 36.45
N ASP A 254 -15.44 3.04 37.60
CA ASP A 254 -14.72 2.73 38.83
C ASP A 254 -15.72 2.36 39.92
N TYR A 255 -16.22 1.15 39.89
CA TYR A 255 -17.21 0.60 40.81
C TYR A 255 -16.78 -0.76 41.36
N PRO A 256 -17.28 -1.20 42.54
CA PRO A 256 -16.95 -2.52 43.07
C PRO A 256 -17.75 -3.61 42.34
N ILE A 257 -17.07 -4.71 42.04
CA ILE A 257 -17.70 -5.92 41.49
C ILE A 257 -17.65 -7.00 42.55
N THR A 258 -18.81 -7.58 42.90
CA THR A 258 -18.87 -8.68 43.88
C THR A 258 -19.30 -9.98 43.19
N ILE A 259 -18.45 -10.99 43.22
CA ILE A 259 -18.68 -12.32 42.66
C ILE A 259 -18.41 -13.35 43.78
N ASN A 260 -19.31 -14.28 43.96
CA ASN A 260 -19.20 -15.36 44.95
C ASN A 260 -18.83 -14.90 46.37
N GLY A 261 -19.22 -13.66 46.76
CA GLY A 261 -18.93 -13.08 48.06
C GLY A 261 -17.55 -12.38 48.18
N GLU A 262 -16.76 -12.37 47.13
CA GLU A 262 -15.52 -11.63 47.01
C GLU A 262 -15.72 -10.34 46.21
N THR A 263 -15.11 -9.23 46.68
CA THR A 263 -15.28 -7.93 46.04
C THR A 263 -13.99 -7.48 45.39
N PHE A 264 -14.04 -7.18 44.09
CA PHE A 264 -12.96 -6.76 43.24
C PHE A 264 -13.08 -5.26 42.95
N TYR A 265 -11.90 -4.60 42.80
CA TYR A 265 -11.76 -3.18 42.50
C TYR A 265 -10.82 -3.01 41.29
N PRO A 266 -11.03 -2.01 40.45
CA PRO A 266 -10.08 -1.76 39.35
C PRO A 266 -8.64 -1.57 39.87
N GLY A 267 -7.67 -2.31 39.28
CA GLY A 267 -6.30 -2.33 39.74
C GLY A 267 -6.05 -3.13 41.01
N GLY A 268 -7.04 -3.89 41.51
CA GLY A 268 -6.90 -4.83 42.61
C GLY A 268 -6.62 -4.23 43.99
N ASN A 269 -6.66 -2.89 44.16
CA ASN A 269 -6.28 -2.22 45.42
C ASN A 269 -7.40 -1.37 45.98
N TYR A 270 -7.98 -1.83 47.12
CA TYR A 270 -9.07 -1.15 47.82
C TYR A 270 -8.67 0.24 48.33
N ALA A 271 -7.48 0.43 48.85
CA ALA A 271 -7.06 1.73 49.39
C ALA A 271 -6.95 2.77 48.24
N GLN A 272 -6.42 2.39 47.10
CA GLN A 272 -6.37 3.26 45.92
C GLN A 272 -7.77 3.57 45.39
N TYR A 273 -8.65 2.60 45.35
CA TYR A 273 -10.06 2.80 44.99
C TYR A 273 -10.72 3.88 45.89
N LEU A 274 -10.54 3.81 47.21
CA LEU A 274 -11.08 4.82 48.14
C LEU A 274 -10.48 6.23 47.90
N GLU A 275 -9.21 6.35 47.53
CA GLU A 275 -8.60 7.64 47.20
C GLU A 275 -9.17 8.20 45.89
N ARG A 276 -9.41 7.35 44.89
CA ARG A 276 -10.08 7.77 43.64
C ARG A 276 -11.50 8.28 43.87
N LEU A 277 -12.28 7.64 44.73
CA LEU A 277 -13.61 8.10 45.13
C LEU A 277 -13.60 9.48 45.81
N LYS A 278 -12.49 9.84 46.48
CA LYS A 278 -12.30 11.17 47.09
C LYS A 278 -11.82 12.21 46.07
N GLY A 279 -11.75 11.87 44.78
CA GLY A 279 -11.28 12.75 43.71
C GLY A 279 -9.75 12.82 43.58
N LYS A 280 -9.01 11.98 44.29
CA LYS A 280 -7.53 11.89 44.20
C LYS A 280 -7.12 10.86 43.14
N HIS A 281 -7.56 11.04 41.90
CA HIS A 281 -7.18 10.21 40.79
C HIS A 281 -6.26 10.98 39.84
N LYS A 282 -5.47 10.24 39.04
CA LYS A 282 -4.70 10.79 37.94
C LYS A 282 -5.58 10.89 36.69
N ARG A 283 -5.07 11.54 35.63
CA ARG A 283 -5.72 11.54 34.32
C ARG A 283 -5.81 10.12 33.75
N ALA A 284 -4.72 9.36 33.86
CA ALA A 284 -4.67 7.92 33.59
C ALA A 284 -4.73 7.20 34.93
N ASP A 285 -5.70 6.36 35.15
CA ASP A 285 -5.87 5.58 36.38
C ASP A 285 -6.70 4.32 36.11
N TRP A 286 -6.75 3.40 37.06
CA TRP A 286 -7.42 2.13 36.92
C TRP A 286 -8.94 2.29 36.80
N ALA A 287 -9.56 1.57 35.89
CA ALA A 287 -10.98 1.52 35.66
C ALA A 287 -11.39 0.15 35.05
N TRP A 288 -12.68 -0.17 35.12
CA TRP A 288 -13.21 -1.29 34.34
C TRP A 288 -13.37 -0.90 32.86
N ARG A 289 -13.29 -1.86 31.97
CA ARG A 289 -13.55 -1.68 30.52
C ARG A 289 -15.04 -1.54 30.22
N TRP A 290 -15.86 -2.05 31.08
CA TRP A 290 -17.31 -2.11 30.92
C TRP A 290 -18.01 -1.29 32.00
N SER A 291 -19.16 -0.72 31.64
CA SER A 291 -20.06 -0.14 32.63
C SER A 291 -20.66 -1.22 33.52
N GLU A 292 -21.18 -0.84 34.68
CA GLU A 292 -21.81 -1.76 35.62
C GLU A 292 -22.97 -2.54 34.96
N ASP A 293 -23.80 -1.86 34.16
CA ASP A 293 -24.90 -2.51 33.41
C ASP A 293 -24.38 -3.54 32.42
N LEU A 294 -23.32 -3.20 31.68
CA LEU A 294 -22.73 -4.13 30.71
C LEU A 294 -22.03 -5.30 31.41
N PHE A 295 -21.38 -5.06 32.55
CA PHE A 295 -20.82 -6.11 33.39
C PHE A 295 -21.93 -7.07 33.86
N ASN A 296 -23.00 -6.56 34.42
CA ASN A 296 -24.13 -7.37 34.91
C ASN A 296 -24.77 -8.19 33.79
N PHE A 297 -24.92 -7.58 32.58
CA PHE A 297 -25.39 -8.30 31.42
C PHE A 297 -24.41 -9.44 31.03
N GLY A 298 -23.12 -9.14 30.92
CA GLY A 298 -22.10 -10.12 30.53
C GLY A 298 -21.95 -11.25 31.55
N TYR A 299 -21.99 -10.95 32.83
CA TYR A 299 -21.91 -11.93 33.90
C TYR A 299 -23.12 -12.87 33.88
N ASN A 300 -24.32 -12.33 33.80
CA ASN A 300 -25.57 -13.11 33.78
C ASN A 300 -25.74 -13.97 32.53
N ASN A 301 -25.03 -13.66 31.44
CA ASN A 301 -25.07 -14.41 30.20
C ASN A 301 -23.79 -15.26 29.95
N GLY A 302 -22.92 -15.42 30.97
CA GLY A 302 -21.74 -16.27 30.90
C GLY A 302 -20.62 -15.76 29.98
N PHE A 303 -20.57 -14.44 29.69
CA PHE A 303 -19.50 -13.83 28.90
C PHE A 303 -18.28 -13.42 29.74
N ILE A 304 -18.40 -13.48 31.05
CA ILE A 304 -17.34 -13.18 32.01
C ILE A 304 -16.94 -14.48 32.70
N LEU A 305 -15.65 -14.77 32.69
CA LEU A 305 -15.11 -15.93 33.37
C LEU A 305 -14.25 -15.46 34.55
N GLU A 306 -14.46 -16.07 35.69
CA GLU A 306 -13.60 -15.91 36.86
C GLU A 306 -12.46 -16.91 36.80
N PHE A 307 -11.24 -16.42 36.94
CA PHE A 307 -10.04 -17.24 36.98
C PHE A 307 -9.41 -17.09 38.38
N ASN A 308 -9.36 -18.16 39.11
CA ASN A 308 -8.46 -18.27 40.26
C ASN A 308 -7.01 -18.43 39.72
N LEU A 309 -6.17 -17.40 39.93
CA LEU A 309 -4.74 -17.44 39.68
C LEU A 309 -4.02 -18.27 40.76
#